data_a4c7f148772dd707e90c49b5e0beee35
#
_entry.id   a4c7f148772dd707e90c49b5e0beee35
#
_cell.length_a   1.000
_cell.length_b   1.000
_cell.length_c   1.000
_cell.angle_alpha   90.00
_cell.angle_beta   90.00
_cell.angle_gamma   90.00
#
_symmetry.space_group_name_H-M   'P 1'
#
loop_
_entity.id
_entity.type
_entity.pdbx_description
1 polymer ?
#
loop_
_entity_poly.entity_id
_entity_poly.type
_entity_poly.pdbx_seq_one_letter_code
_entity_poly.pdbx_strand_id
1 'polypeptide(L)'
;MLKMLAAAAIWVCFSVATAAAQDNYEIQVYPSETMAPWTLLVELHSNYTVEGSTSVNYGVRPTQGEEHETVEFTQGLSKWSELGFYVFTEEHNGTGVQWVGDHIRPRVRIPESWHWPVGVSLSNEIGYARAAYSNPTWSWQMMPIFDRTAGKWYWSVNTTMNWGVHPTGLPPGTTQAEANYYYRDVSPHGVTFGPAATVTYQPRPVINFGIEYYGYWGELGQFVNLHNQQQQFFPVVNLFVSPKWEINIGAGWGATASTDHLIVKGILGRYFDWGRQKTPIQAPSVQ
;
A
#
# COMPACT_ATOMS: atom_id res chain seq x y z
N MET A 1 -52.11 4.33 -37.14
CA MET A 1 -51.19 3.25 -36.70
C MET A 1 -49.81 3.86 -36.47
N LEU A 2 -49.56 4.27 -35.22
CA LEU A 2 -48.33 4.95 -34.84
C LEU A 2 -47.46 3.92 -34.10
N LYS A 3 -46.31 3.58 -34.67
CA LYS A 3 -45.36 2.66 -34.01
C LYS A 3 -44.55 3.45 -32.98
N MET A 4 -44.82 3.22 -31.72
CA MET A 4 -43.97 3.68 -30.63
C MET A 4 -42.71 2.81 -30.57
N LEU A 5 -41.58 3.37 -30.93
CA LEU A 5 -40.26 2.85 -30.65
C LEU A 5 -39.94 3.18 -29.18
N ALA A 6 -39.97 2.17 -28.31
CA ALA A 6 -39.45 2.27 -26.97
C ALA A 6 -37.92 2.16 -27.04
N ALA A 7 -37.23 3.27 -26.86
CA ALA A 7 -35.79 3.28 -26.62
C ALA A 7 -35.55 2.78 -25.22
N ALA A 8 -35.11 1.55 -25.10
CA ALA A 8 -34.58 1.02 -23.85
C ALA A 8 -33.20 1.68 -23.60
N ALA A 9 -33.16 2.68 -22.76
CA ALA A 9 -31.91 3.20 -22.24
C ALA A 9 -31.32 2.13 -21.32
N ILE A 10 -30.31 1.42 -21.82
CA ILE A 10 -29.48 0.54 -21.01
C ILE A 10 -28.60 1.46 -20.14
N TRP A 11 -29.04 1.70 -18.91
CA TRP A 11 -28.15 2.22 -17.87
C TRP A 11 -27.15 1.13 -17.53
N VAL A 12 -25.96 1.24 -18.10
CA VAL A 12 -24.81 0.49 -17.62
C VAL A 12 -24.44 1.13 -16.29
N CYS A 13 -24.95 0.58 -15.19
CA CYS A 13 -24.44 0.88 -13.87
C CYS A 13 -23.00 0.38 -13.83
N PHE A 14 -22.06 1.30 -13.95
CA PHE A 14 -20.69 1.05 -13.58
C PHE A 14 -20.68 0.86 -12.06
N SER A 15 -20.70 -0.38 -11.62
CA SER A 15 -20.36 -0.72 -10.24
C SER A 15 -18.86 -0.49 -10.09
N VAL A 16 -18.48 0.71 -9.64
CA VAL A 16 -17.14 0.96 -9.15
C VAL A 16 -17.05 0.17 -7.86
N ALA A 17 -16.45 -1.02 -7.92
CA ALA A 17 -16.07 -1.73 -6.71
C ALA A 17 -15.10 -0.81 -5.96
N THR A 18 -15.42 -0.50 -4.70
CA THR A 18 -14.44 0.13 -3.81
C THR A 18 -13.35 -0.89 -3.58
N ALA A 19 -12.34 -0.86 -4.41
CA ALA A 19 -11.13 -1.57 -4.14
C ALA A 19 -10.48 -0.85 -2.95
N ALA A 20 -10.28 -1.55 -1.82
CA ALA A 20 -9.27 -1.15 -0.88
C ALA A 20 -7.93 -1.39 -1.58
N ALA A 21 -7.39 -0.36 -2.21
CA ALA A 21 -6.06 -0.37 -2.81
C ALA A 21 -5.01 -0.68 -1.75
N GLN A 22 -3.81 -1.01 -2.21
CA GLN A 22 -2.61 -0.56 -1.49
C GLN A 22 -2.91 0.87 -1.05
N ASP A 23 -2.98 1.07 0.24
CA ASP A 23 -3.42 2.33 0.80
C ASP A 23 -2.52 3.45 0.24
N ASN A 24 -3.09 4.53 -0.29
CA ASN A 24 -2.31 5.65 -0.81
C ASN A 24 -1.40 6.27 0.27
N TYR A 25 -1.57 5.88 1.52
CA TYR A 25 -0.72 6.27 2.64
C TYR A 25 0.62 5.53 2.67
N GLU A 26 0.71 4.32 2.09
CA GLU A 26 1.90 3.47 2.17
C GLU A 26 2.21 2.81 0.81
N ILE A 27 2.73 3.59 -0.14
CA ILE A 27 3.11 3.08 -1.47
C ILE A 27 4.57 2.62 -1.42
N GLN A 28 4.80 1.40 -0.92
CA GLN A 28 6.13 0.80 -0.77
C GLN A 28 6.11 -0.70 -1.05
N VAL A 29 7.14 -1.21 -1.72
CA VAL A 29 7.41 -2.65 -1.83
C VAL A 29 8.50 -3.03 -0.84
N TYR A 30 8.16 -3.83 0.15
CA TYR A 30 9.07 -4.21 1.22
C TYR A 30 10.09 -5.26 0.78
N PRO A 31 11.36 -5.15 1.25
CA PRO A 31 12.31 -6.26 1.21
C PRO A 31 11.97 -7.31 2.28
N SER A 32 12.50 -8.52 2.12
CA SER A 32 12.37 -9.55 3.17
C SER A 32 13.27 -9.28 4.37
N GLU A 33 14.26 -8.42 4.23
CA GLU A 33 15.18 -8.05 5.30
C GLU A 33 14.45 -7.29 6.41
N THR A 34 14.79 -7.60 7.67
CA THR A 34 14.30 -6.90 8.85
C THR A 34 15.36 -5.97 9.41
N MET A 35 14.92 -4.91 10.07
CA MET A 35 15.80 -3.95 10.74
C MET A 35 16.77 -4.65 11.70
N ALA A 36 18.02 -4.23 11.69
CA ALA A 36 19.03 -4.74 12.63
C ALA A 36 18.61 -4.48 14.08
N PRO A 37 18.97 -5.37 15.04
CA PRO A 37 18.65 -5.14 16.45
C PRO A 37 19.15 -3.78 16.93
N TRP A 38 18.33 -3.08 17.71
CA TRP A 38 18.64 -1.75 18.27
C TRP A 38 18.76 -0.63 17.22
N THR A 39 18.32 -0.86 16.02
CA THR A 39 18.19 0.17 14.98
C THR A 39 16.73 0.57 14.86
N LEU A 40 16.48 1.86 14.86
CA LEU A 40 15.20 2.47 14.54
C LEU A 40 15.32 3.13 13.16
N LEU A 41 14.43 2.79 12.25
CA LEU A 41 14.17 3.55 11.04
C LEU A 41 12.95 4.43 11.27
N VAL A 42 13.07 5.70 10.91
CA VAL A 42 11.93 6.63 10.85
C VAL A 42 11.78 7.06 9.40
N GLU A 43 10.62 6.78 8.82
CA GLU A 43 10.28 7.13 7.44
C GLU A 43 9.13 8.12 7.41
N LEU A 44 9.23 9.06 6.51
CA LEU A 44 8.14 9.91 6.07
C LEU A 44 7.77 9.50 4.65
N HIS A 45 6.55 9.02 4.45
CA HIS A 45 5.97 8.77 3.14
C HIS A 45 5.07 9.95 2.81
N SER A 46 5.32 10.58 1.66
CA SER A 46 4.54 11.71 1.15
C SER A 46 4.02 11.32 -0.22
N ASN A 47 2.71 11.13 -0.35
CA ASN A 47 2.07 10.70 -1.57
C ASN A 47 0.97 11.71 -1.95
N TYR A 48 1.07 12.27 -3.14
CA TYR A 48 0.07 13.22 -3.65
C TYR A 48 -0.68 12.63 -4.85
N THR A 49 -2.00 12.52 -4.70
CA THR A 49 -2.88 12.06 -5.78
C THR A 49 -3.25 13.24 -6.69
N VAL A 50 -2.56 13.33 -7.83
CA VAL A 50 -2.78 14.40 -8.82
C VAL A 50 -4.10 14.19 -9.57
N GLU A 51 -4.38 12.94 -9.95
CA GLU A 51 -5.59 12.55 -10.66
C GLU A 51 -6.13 11.26 -10.07
N GLY A 52 -7.23 11.35 -9.34
CA GLY A 52 -7.87 10.27 -8.62
C GLY A 52 -9.39 10.35 -8.64
N SER A 53 -10.04 9.70 -7.69
CA SER A 53 -11.49 9.74 -7.55
C SER A 53 -11.96 11.15 -7.18
N THR A 54 -13.09 11.59 -7.77
CA THR A 54 -13.64 12.94 -7.54
C THR A 54 -14.95 12.92 -6.73
N SER A 55 -15.45 11.76 -6.35
CA SER A 55 -16.71 11.59 -5.65
C SER A 55 -16.54 10.77 -4.39
N VAL A 56 -17.32 11.11 -3.36
CA VAL A 56 -17.44 10.29 -2.14
C VAL A 56 -18.05 8.93 -2.52
N ASN A 57 -17.41 7.84 -2.07
CA ASN A 57 -17.85 6.49 -2.36
C ASN A 57 -18.11 5.75 -1.05
N TYR A 58 -19.39 5.45 -0.76
CA TYR A 58 -19.85 4.81 0.49
C TYR A 58 -19.28 5.45 1.78
N GLY A 59 -19.16 6.78 1.77
CA GLY A 59 -18.65 7.55 2.90
C GLY A 59 -17.14 7.77 2.91
N VAL A 60 -16.39 7.08 2.04
CA VAL A 60 -14.96 7.31 1.85
C VAL A 60 -14.75 8.52 0.96
N ARG A 61 -13.85 9.40 1.36
CA ARG A 61 -13.52 10.65 0.66
C ARG A 61 -12.92 10.40 -0.72
N PRO A 62 -13.05 11.37 -1.65
CA PRO A 62 -12.36 11.31 -2.94
C PRO A 62 -10.86 11.55 -2.75
N THR A 63 -10.05 10.91 -3.59
CA THR A 63 -8.58 10.96 -3.50
C THR A 63 -7.94 12.08 -4.33
N GLN A 64 -8.66 12.64 -5.31
CA GLN A 64 -8.07 13.68 -6.17
C GLN A 64 -7.70 14.95 -5.39
N GLY A 65 -6.43 15.36 -5.51
CA GLY A 65 -5.89 16.53 -4.82
C GLY A 65 -5.60 16.29 -3.35
N GLU A 66 -5.57 15.03 -2.91
CA GLU A 66 -5.28 14.63 -1.54
C GLU A 66 -3.78 14.36 -1.36
N GLU A 67 -3.22 14.91 -0.29
CA GLU A 67 -1.87 14.65 0.18
C GLU A 67 -1.94 13.65 1.33
N HIS A 68 -1.36 12.49 1.13
CA HIS A 68 -1.29 11.40 2.09
C HIS A 68 0.08 11.38 2.73
N GLU A 69 0.14 11.58 4.04
CA GLU A 69 1.38 11.57 4.81
C GLU A 69 1.37 10.42 5.81
N THR A 70 2.47 9.65 5.83
CA THR A 70 2.65 8.58 6.80
C THR A 70 3.98 8.74 7.51
N VAL A 71 3.96 8.75 8.83
CA VAL A 71 5.17 8.59 9.63
C VAL A 71 5.25 7.16 10.11
N GLU A 72 6.27 6.43 9.64
CA GLU A 72 6.57 5.07 10.06
C GLU A 72 7.75 5.06 11.01
N PHE A 73 7.62 4.24 12.06
CA PHE A 73 8.70 3.92 13.02
C PHE A 73 8.93 2.42 12.98
N THR A 74 10.07 1.96 12.47
CA THR A 74 10.40 0.53 12.44
C THR A 74 11.58 0.23 13.34
N GLN A 75 11.35 -0.50 14.44
CA GLN A 75 12.34 -0.90 15.42
C GLN A 75 12.79 -2.35 15.21
N GLY A 76 14.08 -2.56 14.98
CA GLY A 76 14.68 -3.90 15.00
C GLY A 76 14.70 -4.48 16.41
N LEU A 77 14.09 -5.65 16.60
CA LEU A 77 14.00 -6.35 17.88
C LEU A 77 15.05 -7.47 17.98
N SER A 78 15.26 -8.20 16.91
CA SER A 78 16.26 -9.27 16.82
C SER A 78 16.85 -9.32 15.39
N LYS A 79 17.76 -10.27 15.13
CA LYS A 79 18.31 -10.48 13.78
C LYS A 79 17.27 -10.98 12.76
N TRP A 80 16.07 -11.32 13.22
CA TRP A 80 15.01 -11.92 12.39
C TRP A 80 13.63 -11.36 12.67
N SER A 81 13.52 -10.28 13.47
CA SER A 81 12.22 -9.67 13.79
C SER A 81 12.31 -8.17 14.01
N GLU A 82 11.26 -7.47 13.65
CA GLU A 82 11.08 -6.04 13.86
C GLU A 82 9.63 -5.72 14.19
N LEU A 83 9.40 -4.50 14.67
CA LEU A 83 8.09 -3.95 14.95
C LEU A 83 7.97 -2.57 14.29
N GLY A 84 7.00 -2.42 13.41
CA GLY A 84 6.60 -1.16 12.82
C GLY A 84 5.41 -0.53 13.53
N PHE A 85 5.35 0.78 13.53
CA PHE A 85 4.21 1.58 13.97
C PHE A 85 4.02 2.74 12.98
N TYR A 86 2.78 2.99 12.56
CA TYR A 86 2.41 3.98 11.57
C TYR A 86 1.42 4.97 12.10
N VAL A 87 1.58 6.22 11.71
CA VAL A 87 0.58 7.27 11.90
C VAL A 87 0.24 7.85 10.54
N PHE A 88 -1.01 7.74 10.14
CA PHE A 88 -1.51 8.23 8.87
C PHE A 88 -2.21 9.57 9.04
N THR A 89 -1.88 10.50 8.18
CA THR A 89 -2.53 11.81 8.09
C THR A 89 -2.84 12.16 6.64
N GLU A 90 -3.78 13.07 6.44
CA GLU A 90 -4.12 13.60 5.12
C GLU A 90 -4.29 15.12 5.18
N GLU A 91 -4.10 15.76 4.05
CA GLU A 91 -4.56 17.11 3.78
C GLU A 91 -5.26 17.17 2.42
N HIS A 92 -6.44 17.80 2.40
CA HIS A 92 -7.20 17.99 1.18
C HIS A 92 -7.66 19.44 1.06
N ASN A 93 -7.23 20.12 -0.03
CA ASN A 93 -7.68 21.45 -0.40
C ASN A 93 -7.62 22.50 0.73
N GLY A 94 -6.57 22.49 1.55
CA GLY A 94 -6.37 23.47 2.61
C GLY A 94 -7.29 23.30 3.82
N THR A 95 -7.87 22.11 4.02
CA THR A 95 -8.68 21.81 5.22
C THR A 95 -7.83 21.63 6.47
N GLY A 96 -6.51 21.66 6.32
CA GLY A 96 -5.52 21.37 7.34
C GLY A 96 -5.35 19.87 7.56
N VAL A 97 -4.23 19.51 8.17
CA VAL A 97 -3.85 18.10 8.42
C VAL A 97 -4.88 17.41 9.29
N GLN A 98 -5.37 16.27 8.82
CA GLN A 98 -6.32 15.41 9.50
C GLN A 98 -5.67 14.09 9.85
N TRP A 99 -5.83 13.62 11.09
CA TRP A 99 -5.46 12.24 11.43
C TRP A 99 -6.43 11.26 10.77
N VAL A 100 -5.85 10.22 10.16
CA VAL A 100 -6.58 9.19 9.43
C VAL A 100 -6.68 7.90 10.22
N GLY A 101 -5.56 7.43 10.77
CA GLY A 101 -5.49 6.18 11.49
C GLY A 101 -4.07 5.82 11.93
N ASP A 102 -3.95 4.64 12.52
CA ASP A 102 -2.70 4.10 13.02
C ASP A 102 -2.64 2.59 12.77
N HIS A 103 -1.44 2.08 12.43
CA HIS A 103 -1.20 0.65 12.27
C HIS A 103 -0.02 0.19 13.12
N ILE A 104 -0.03 -1.10 13.48
CA ILE A 104 1.11 -1.80 14.09
C ILE A 104 1.49 -3.00 13.23
N ARG A 105 2.79 -3.16 12.94
CA ARG A 105 3.30 -4.12 11.99
C ARG A 105 4.44 -4.98 12.56
N PRO A 106 4.18 -6.08 13.26
CA PRO A 106 5.20 -7.09 13.53
C PRO A 106 5.60 -7.82 12.24
N ARG A 107 6.91 -7.97 12.03
CA ARG A 107 7.48 -8.72 10.91
C ARG A 107 8.56 -9.68 11.38
N VAL A 108 8.59 -10.86 10.79
CA VAL A 108 9.61 -11.89 11.04
C VAL A 108 10.18 -12.37 9.71
N ARG A 109 11.48 -12.68 9.69
CA ARG A 109 12.17 -13.22 8.51
C ARG A 109 12.76 -14.61 8.78
N ILE A 110 12.94 -15.38 7.72
CA ILE A 110 13.74 -16.60 7.79
C ILE A 110 15.20 -16.22 8.01
N PRO A 111 15.88 -16.81 9.00
CA PRO A 111 17.28 -16.52 9.27
C PRO A 111 18.18 -16.86 8.07
N GLU A 112 19.15 -16.02 7.77
CA GLU A 112 20.14 -16.24 6.70
C GLU A 112 20.93 -17.55 6.88
N SER A 113 21.13 -17.99 8.13
CA SER A 113 21.79 -19.26 8.44
C SER A 113 21.11 -20.50 7.86
N TRP A 114 19.87 -20.38 7.39
CA TRP A 114 19.15 -21.47 6.71
C TRP A 114 19.50 -21.57 5.23
N HIS A 115 20.25 -20.61 4.68
CA HIS A 115 20.74 -20.59 3.29
C HIS A 115 19.66 -20.81 2.24
N TRP A 116 18.48 -20.22 2.43
CA TRP A 116 17.42 -20.28 1.43
C TRP A 116 17.84 -19.53 0.15
N PRO A 117 17.40 -20.00 -1.03
CA PRO A 117 17.77 -19.38 -2.31
C PRO A 117 17.16 -17.99 -2.53
N VAL A 118 16.18 -17.62 -1.74
CA VAL A 118 15.50 -16.32 -1.72
C VAL A 118 15.32 -15.84 -0.30
N GLY A 119 15.32 -14.54 -0.09
CA GLY A 119 14.90 -13.94 1.17
C GLY A 119 13.40 -14.17 1.36
N VAL A 120 12.99 -14.46 2.60
CA VAL A 120 11.59 -14.69 2.95
C VAL A 120 11.27 -14.03 4.28
N SER A 121 10.21 -13.26 4.32
CA SER A 121 9.65 -12.74 5.57
C SER A 121 8.12 -12.79 5.56
N LEU A 122 7.55 -12.69 6.74
CA LEU A 122 6.11 -12.57 6.95
C LEU A 122 5.85 -11.31 7.76
N SER A 123 5.19 -10.36 7.13
CA SER A 123 4.66 -9.17 7.78
C SER A 123 3.20 -9.41 8.16
N ASN A 124 2.82 -8.95 9.34
CA ASN A 124 1.44 -8.84 9.77
C ASN A 124 1.19 -7.40 10.17
N GLU A 125 0.02 -6.89 9.84
CA GLU A 125 -0.36 -5.53 10.17
C GLU A 125 -1.79 -5.50 10.68
N ILE A 126 -2.00 -4.82 11.79
CA ILE A 126 -3.32 -4.59 12.36
C ILE A 126 -3.48 -3.08 12.45
N GLY A 127 -4.56 -2.58 11.89
CA GLY A 127 -4.75 -1.16 11.80
C GLY A 127 -6.18 -0.69 11.99
N TYR A 128 -6.27 0.57 12.36
CA TYR A 128 -7.48 1.34 12.42
C TYR A 128 -7.39 2.54 11.48
N ALA A 129 -8.44 2.76 10.68
CA ALA A 129 -8.64 3.99 9.93
C ALA A 129 -10.05 4.53 10.17
N ARG A 130 -10.18 5.86 10.18
CA ARG A 130 -11.48 6.52 10.34
C ARG A 130 -12.39 6.23 9.14
N ALA A 131 -13.68 6.14 9.39
CA ALA A 131 -14.70 5.81 8.39
C ALA A 131 -14.73 6.73 7.15
N ALA A 132 -14.21 7.94 7.27
CA ALA A 132 -14.11 8.87 6.15
C ALA A 132 -12.99 8.48 5.14
N TYR A 133 -12.11 7.57 5.51
CA TYR A 133 -10.93 7.17 4.72
C TYR A 133 -10.91 5.68 4.39
N SER A 134 -11.56 4.86 5.18
CA SER A 134 -11.59 3.41 4.97
C SER A 134 -12.89 2.78 5.43
N ASN A 135 -13.33 1.80 4.68
CA ASN A 135 -14.41 0.91 5.08
C ASN A 135 -14.03 -0.52 4.64
N PRO A 136 -13.66 -1.40 5.57
CA PRO A 136 -13.85 -1.37 7.03
C PRO A 136 -12.86 -0.46 7.77
N THR A 137 -13.21 -0.04 9.00
CA THR A 137 -12.35 0.80 9.85
C THR A 137 -11.25 0.04 10.56
N TRP A 138 -11.41 -1.25 10.76
CA TRP A 138 -10.37 -2.13 11.27
C TRP A 138 -9.98 -3.15 10.22
N SER A 139 -8.70 -3.35 10.05
CA SER A 139 -8.14 -4.32 9.11
C SER A 139 -7.05 -5.15 9.77
N TRP A 140 -6.91 -6.37 9.28
CA TRP A 140 -5.75 -7.20 9.50
C TRP A 140 -5.18 -7.59 8.15
N GLN A 141 -3.89 -7.32 7.97
CA GLN A 141 -3.14 -7.65 6.78
C GLN A 141 -2.08 -8.72 7.10
N MET A 142 -1.94 -9.70 6.26
CA MET A 142 -0.85 -10.66 6.25
C MET A 142 -0.13 -10.57 4.90
N MET A 143 1.19 -10.39 4.93
CA MET A 143 1.99 -10.15 3.73
C MET A 143 3.25 -11.01 3.74
N PRO A 144 3.23 -12.21 3.12
CA PRO A 144 4.42 -12.92 2.73
C PRO A 144 5.24 -12.11 1.72
N ILE A 145 6.54 -11.99 1.99
CA ILE A 145 7.50 -11.23 1.19
C ILE A 145 8.58 -12.19 0.70
N PHE A 146 8.89 -12.10 -0.59
CA PHE A 146 9.94 -12.89 -1.24
C PHE A 146 10.83 -11.97 -2.04
N ASP A 147 12.15 -12.05 -1.85
CA ASP A 147 13.07 -11.20 -2.59
C ASP A 147 14.39 -11.88 -2.93
N ARG A 148 15.13 -11.28 -3.84
CA ARG A 148 16.49 -11.70 -4.18
C ARG A 148 17.25 -10.61 -4.89
N THR A 149 18.55 -10.52 -4.56
CA THR A 149 19.54 -9.80 -5.34
C THR A 149 20.33 -10.76 -6.23
N ALA A 150 20.53 -10.41 -7.49
CA ALA A 150 21.31 -11.14 -8.47
C ALA A 150 22.21 -10.17 -9.26
N GLY A 151 23.46 -10.03 -8.84
CA GLY A 151 24.38 -9.02 -9.38
C GLY A 151 23.87 -7.61 -9.10
N LYS A 152 23.58 -6.85 -10.16
CA LYS A 152 23.03 -5.48 -10.05
C LYS A 152 21.50 -5.42 -10.04
N TRP A 153 20.83 -6.54 -10.15
CA TRP A 153 19.38 -6.64 -10.16
C TRP A 153 18.86 -7.06 -8.79
N TYR A 154 17.80 -6.40 -8.37
CA TYR A 154 17.02 -6.78 -7.21
C TYR A 154 15.55 -6.89 -7.61
N TRP A 155 14.85 -7.87 -7.04
CA TRP A 155 13.41 -7.97 -7.12
C TRP A 155 12.82 -8.33 -5.77
N SER A 156 11.61 -7.85 -5.51
CA SER A 156 10.79 -8.26 -4.37
C SER A 156 9.34 -8.44 -4.81
N VAL A 157 8.66 -9.39 -4.18
CA VAL A 157 7.23 -9.65 -4.33
C VAL A 157 6.59 -9.73 -2.95
N ASN A 158 5.59 -8.90 -2.74
CA ASN A 158 4.77 -8.85 -1.53
C ASN A 158 3.36 -9.35 -1.87
N THR A 159 2.93 -10.44 -1.24
CA THR A 159 1.64 -11.08 -1.52
C THR A 159 0.64 -10.74 -0.41
N THR A 160 0.06 -9.56 -0.49
CA THR A 160 -0.77 -8.99 0.56
C THR A 160 -2.17 -9.62 0.58
N MET A 161 -2.58 -10.07 1.75
CA MET A 161 -3.92 -10.58 2.05
C MET A 161 -4.53 -9.73 3.15
N ASN A 162 -5.72 -9.17 2.91
CA ASN A 162 -6.40 -8.28 3.85
C ASN A 162 -7.74 -8.85 4.31
N TRP A 163 -8.02 -8.68 5.59
CA TRP A 163 -9.31 -8.93 6.23
C TRP A 163 -9.85 -7.64 6.82
N GLY A 164 -11.07 -7.26 6.44
CA GLY A 164 -11.83 -6.23 7.15
C GLY A 164 -12.47 -6.82 8.40
N VAL A 165 -12.27 -6.19 9.55
CA VAL A 165 -12.73 -6.74 10.84
C VAL A 165 -14.03 -6.08 11.32
N HIS A 166 -14.21 -4.80 11.05
CA HIS A 166 -15.44 -4.07 11.38
C HIS A 166 -15.86 -3.18 10.22
N PRO A 167 -16.85 -3.59 9.41
CA PRO A 167 -17.49 -2.67 8.49
C PRO A 167 -18.14 -1.55 9.32
N THR A 168 -17.82 -0.33 8.99
CA THR A 168 -18.54 0.83 9.53
C THR A 168 -19.93 0.88 8.95
N GLY A 169 -20.86 1.42 9.71
CA GLY A 169 -22.16 1.75 9.15
C GLY A 169 -22.01 2.66 7.93
N LEU A 170 -22.88 2.49 6.96
CA LEU A 170 -22.94 3.38 5.80
C LEU A 170 -23.29 4.81 6.24
N PRO A 171 -22.96 5.82 5.42
CA PRO A 171 -23.22 7.21 5.76
C PRO A 171 -24.68 7.48 6.16
N PRO A 172 -24.94 8.44 7.05
CA PRO A 172 -26.29 8.87 7.35
C PRO A 172 -27.05 9.26 6.06
N GLY A 173 -28.27 8.76 5.93
CA GLY A 173 -29.10 8.99 4.75
C GLY A 173 -28.99 7.91 3.66
N THR A 174 -28.09 6.92 3.81
CA THR A 174 -28.07 5.75 2.93
C THR A 174 -29.41 5.01 3.01
N THR A 175 -30.03 4.77 1.87
CA THR A 175 -31.29 4.02 1.80
C THR A 175 -31.06 2.53 2.08
N GLN A 176 -32.11 1.82 2.49
CA GLN A 176 -32.02 0.37 2.72
C GLN A 176 -31.62 -0.40 1.46
N ALA A 177 -32.01 0.07 0.29
CA ALA A 177 -31.64 -0.55 -1.00
C ALA A 177 -30.16 -0.39 -1.29
N GLU A 178 -29.59 0.79 -1.07
CA GLU A 178 -28.14 1.06 -1.20
C GLU A 178 -27.32 0.27 -0.17
N ALA A 179 -27.79 0.20 1.06
CA ALA A 179 -27.15 -0.60 2.10
C ALA A 179 -27.13 -2.09 1.74
N ASN A 180 -28.27 -2.63 1.26
CA ASN A 180 -28.35 -4.03 0.84
C ASN A 180 -27.43 -4.31 -0.35
N TYR A 181 -27.36 -3.39 -1.33
CA TYR A 181 -26.45 -3.49 -2.45
C TYR A 181 -24.98 -3.47 -2.00
N TYR A 182 -24.61 -2.49 -1.15
CA TYR A 182 -23.24 -2.39 -0.66
C TYR A 182 -22.78 -3.66 0.05
N TYR A 183 -23.56 -4.14 1.04
CA TYR A 183 -23.16 -5.31 1.82
C TYR A 183 -23.22 -6.63 1.04
N ARG A 184 -24.01 -6.71 -0.01
CA ARG A 184 -24.10 -7.93 -0.83
C ARG A 184 -23.12 -7.96 -1.99
N ASP A 185 -22.92 -6.82 -2.67
CA ASP A 185 -22.27 -6.80 -3.98
C ASP A 185 -20.96 -5.98 -4.01
N VAL A 186 -20.69 -5.15 -3.00
CA VAL A 186 -19.56 -4.22 -2.97
C VAL A 186 -18.59 -4.53 -1.85
N SER A 187 -19.07 -4.69 -0.61
CA SER A 187 -18.20 -4.95 0.53
C SER A 187 -17.60 -6.35 0.43
N PRO A 188 -16.27 -6.51 0.54
CA PRO A 188 -15.66 -7.82 0.59
C PRO A 188 -16.16 -8.65 1.78
N HIS A 189 -16.54 -9.90 1.53
CA HIS A 189 -16.96 -10.85 2.57
C HIS A 189 -15.85 -11.77 3.01
N GLY A 190 -14.77 -11.83 2.24
CA GLY A 190 -13.64 -12.71 2.43
C GLY A 190 -12.31 -11.99 2.50
N VAL A 191 -11.27 -12.77 2.29
CA VAL A 191 -9.90 -12.28 2.21
C VAL A 191 -9.67 -11.62 0.87
N THR A 192 -9.25 -10.36 0.85
CA THR A 192 -8.86 -9.69 -0.39
C THR A 192 -7.37 -9.88 -0.67
N PHE A 193 -6.99 -9.82 -1.94
CA PHE A 193 -5.64 -10.02 -2.41
C PHE A 193 -5.13 -8.83 -3.18
N GLY A 194 -3.98 -8.30 -2.73
CA GLY A 194 -3.31 -7.15 -3.31
C GLY A 194 -1.80 -7.40 -3.47
N PRO A 195 -1.34 -7.92 -4.62
CA PRO A 195 0.08 -8.12 -4.84
C PRO A 195 0.80 -6.80 -5.09
N ALA A 196 2.02 -6.69 -4.55
CA ALA A 196 2.96 -5.65 -4.93
C ALA A 196 4.30 -6.28 -5.33
N ALA A 197 5.01 -5.66 -6.25
CA ALA A 197 6.29 -6.16 -6.74
C ALA A 197 7.20 -5.02 -7.19
N THR A 198 8.51 -5.24 -7.08
CA THR A 198 9.51 -4.33 -7.65
C THR A 198 10.60 -5.09 -8.39
N VAL A 199 11.14 -4.45 -9.41
CA VAL A 199 12.40 -4.84 -10.04
C VAL A 199 13.25 -3.59 -10.17
N THR A 200 14.46 -3.62 -9.59
CA THR A 200 15.39 -2.48 -9.64
C THR A 200 16.74 -2.90 -10.21
N TYR A 201 17.41 -1.95 -10.85
CA TYR A 201 18.78 -2.08 -11.35
C TYR A 201 19.68 -1.04 -10.69
N GLN A 202 20.78 -1.48 -10.09
CA GLN A 202 21.74 -0.64 -9.39
C GLN A 202 23.03 -0.46 -10.22
N PRO A 203 23.14 0.58 -11.03
CA PRO A 203 24.37 0.85 -11.82
C PRO A 203 25.54 1.26 -10.92
N ARG A 204 25.25 1.97 -9.81
CA ARG A 204 26.23 2.48 -8.83
C ARG A 204 25.71 2.29 -7.40
N PRO A 205 26.59 2.19 -6.38
CA PRO A 205 26.18 1.97 -4.98
C PRO A 205 25.22 3.03 -4.41
N VAL A 206 25.22 4.23 -4.97
CA VAL A 206 24.43 5.37 -4.43
C VAL A 206 23.08 5.56 -5.11
N ILE A 207 22.76 4.77 -6.14
CA ILE A 207 21.52 4.96 -6.91
C ILE A 207 21.07 3.66 -7.54
N ASN A 208 19.78 3.38 -7.47
CA ASN A 208 19.14 2.41 -8.34
C ASN A 208 17.88 3.00 -9.01
N PHE A 209 17.46 2.37 -10.08
CA PHE A 209 16.25 2.67 -10.84
C PHE A 209 15.39 1.44 -10.92
N GLY A 210 14.09 1.59 -10.85
CA GLY A 210 13.20 0.45 -10.92
C GLY A 210 11.80 0.78 -11.37
N ILE A 211 11.01 -0.28 -11.40
CA ILE A 211 9.57 -0.20 -11.57
C ILE A 211 8.95 -0.94 -10.40
N GLU A 212 8.00 -0.31 -9.76
CA GLU A 212 7.13 -0.91 -8.76
C GLU A 212 5.75 -1.10 -9.35
N TYR A 213 5.12 -2.19 -8.98
CA TYR A 213 3.76 -2.54 -9.33
C TYR A 213 2.95 -2.72 -8.06
N TYR A 214 1.71 -2.21 -8.05
CA TYR A 214 0.74 -2.40 -6.99
C TYR A 214 -0.60 -2.80 -7.60
N GLY A 215 -1.18 -3.87 -7.07
CA GLY A 215 -2.44 -4.41 -7.54
C GLY A 215 -3.43 -4.61 -6.40
N TYR A 216 -4.71 -4.57 -6.75
CA TYR A 216 -5.79 -5.14 -5.96
C TYR A 216 -6.66 -5.97 -6.90
N TRP A 217 -6.78 -7.26 -6.62
CA TRP A 217 -7.46 -8.19 -7.53
C TRP A 217 -8.84 -8.61 -7.05
N GLY A 218 -9.23 -8.22 -5.83
CA GLY A 218 -10.49 -8.62 -5.21
C GLY A 218 -10.32 -9.76 -4.23
N GLU A 219 -11.38 -10.50 -3.95
CA GLU A 219 -11.37 -11.61 -2.99
C GLU A 219 -10.63 -12.83 -3.54
N LEU A 220 -9.89 -13.53 -2.67
CA LEU A 220 -9.24 -14.79 -3.01
C LEU A 220 -10.28 -15.81 -3.48
N GLY A 221 -10.09 -16.32 -4.70
CA GLY A 221 -11.00 -17.26 -5.34
C GLY A 221 -12.16 -16.63 -6.10
N GLN A 222 -12.34 -15.30 -6.00
CA GLN A 222 -13.37 -14.53 -6.72
C GLN A 222 -12.80 -13.20 -7.20
N PHE A 223 -11.69 -13.25 -7.96
CA PHE A 223 -11.08 -12.05 -8.49
C PHE A 223 -12.04 -11.28 -9.38
N VAL A 224 -12.09 -9.96 -9.19
CA VAL A 224 -12.87 -9.08 -10.06
C VAL A 224 -12.25 -9.04 -11.46
N ASN A 225 -13.04 -8.65 -12.47
CA ASN A 225 -12.51 -8.52 -13.82
C ASN A 225 -11.41 -7.45 -13.88
N LEU A 226 -10.51 -7.53 -14.85
CA LEU A 226 -9.34 -6.66 -14.97
C LEU A 226 -9.68 -5.15 -14.96
N HIS A 227 -10.81 -4.76 -15.54
CA HIS A 227 -11.25 -3.36 -15.56
C HIS A 227 -11.54 -2.82 -14.14
N ASN A 228 -12.01 -3.68 -13.25
CA ASN A 228 -12.35 -3.35 -11.86
C ASN A 228 -11.23 -3.66 -10.86
N GLN A 229 -10.14 -4.27 -11.31
CA GLN A 229 -8.93 -4.41 -10.49
C GLN A 229 -8.21 -3.08 -10.41
N GLN A 230 -7.44 -2.85 -9.34
CA GLN A 230 -6.45 -1.79 -9.36
C GLN A 230 -5.13 -2.32 -9.92
N GLN A 231 -4.53 -1.50 -10.77
CA GLN A 231 -3.28 -1.80 -11.46
C GLN A 231 -2.48 -0.50 -11.56
N GLN A 232 -1.47 -0.34 -10.68
CA GLN A 232 -0.61 0.85 -10.63
C GLN A 232 0.83 0.49 -10.93
N PHE A 233 1.52 1.35 -11.67
CA PHE A 233 2.93 1.20 -12.03
C PHE A 233 3.70 2.47 -11.72
N PHE A 234 4.77 2.35 -10.96
CA PHE A 234 5.63 3.45 -10.55
C PHE A 234 7.06 3.25 -11.06
N PRO A 235 7.53 3.94 -12.11
CA PRO A 235 8.95 4.18 -12.25
C PRO A 235 9.48 4.88 -11.00
N VAL A 236 10.55 4.33 -10.42
CA VAL A 236 11.13 4.83 -9.17
C VAL A 236 12.64 5.01 -9.27
N VAL A 237 13.13 5.92 -8.45
CA VAL A 237 14.56 6.14 -8.20
C VAL A 237 14.79 6.03 -6.70
N ASN A 238 15.75 5.17 -6.30
CA ASN A 238 16.22 5.10 -4.93
C ASN A 238 17.61 5.70 -4.82
N LEU A 239 17.81 6.57 -3.84
CA LEU A 239 19.08 7.25 -3.59
C LEU A 239 19.62 6.85 -2.22
N PHE A 240 20.83 6.34 -2.20
CA PHE A 240 21.58 5.93 -1.01
C PHE A 240 22.71 6.92 -0.74
N VAL A 241 22.33 8.17 -0.43
CA VAL A 241 23.29 9.28 -0.27
C VAL A 241 24.19 9.14 0.96
N SER A 242 23.77 8.35 1.93
CA SER A 242 24.59 7.96 3.07
C SER A 242 24.02 6.70 3.74
N PRO A 243 24.82 5.99 4.59
CA PRO A 243 24.32 4.83 5.33
C PRO A 243 23.20 5.14 6.33
N LYS A 244 22.86 6.41 6.53
CA LYS A 244 21.84 6.84 7.50
C LYS A 244 20.57 7.34 6.83
N TRP A 245 20.57 7.49 5.53
CA TRP A 245 19.45 8.06 4.81
C TRP A 245 19.11 7.21 3.61
N GLU A 246 17.84 7.01 3.41
CA GLU A 246 17.29 6.47 2.18
C GLU A 246 16.24 7.42 1.62
N ILE A 247 16.16 7.49 0.31
CA ILE A 247 15.20 8.32 -0.42
C ILE A 247 14.67 7.48 -1.56
N ASN A 248 13.34 7.34 -1.65
CA ASN A 248 12.65 6.77 -2.79
C ASN A 248 11.75 7.86 -3.39
N ILE A 249 11.77 8.01 -4.70
CA ILE A 249 10.93 8.97 -5.42
C ILE A 249 10.35 8.26 -6.63
N GLY A 250 9.05 8.44 -6.86
CA GLY A 250 8.35 7.85 -7.99
C GLY A 250 7.14 8.66 -8.44
N ALA A 251 6.73 8.42 -9.68
CA ALA A 251 5.46 8.90 -10.20
C ALA A 251 4.75 7.71 -10.85
N GLY A 252 3.54 7.41 -10.40
CA GLY A 252 2.80 6.24 -10.81
C GLY A 252 1.55 6.59 -11.58
N TRP A 253 1.18 5.69 -12.47
CA TRP A 253 -0.09 5.81 -13.16
C TRP A 253 -0.94 4.55 -12.95
N GLY A 254 -2.26 4.76 -12.85
CA GLY A 254 -3.27 3.71 -12.84
C GLY A 254 -3.65 3.29 -14.24
N ALA A 255 -3.61 1.98 -14.50
CA ALA A 255 -3.91 1.42 -15.82
C ALA A 255 -5.37 0.98 -15.99
N THR A 256 -6.18 1.09 -14.95
CA THR A 256 -7.59 0.62 -14.94
C THR A 256 -8.52 1.69 -14.38
N ALA A 257 -9.81 1.56 -14.64
CA ALA A 257 -10.82 2.52 -14.21
C ALA A 257 -11.01 2.60 -12.69
N SER A 258 -10.60 1.57 -11.95
CA SER A 258 -10.71 1.50 -10.49
C SER A 258 -9.43 1.96 -9.79
N THR A 259 -8.51 2.60 -10.50
CA THR A 259 -7.20 3.01 -10.00
C THR A 259 -7.06 4.52 -10.11
N ASP A 260 -6.49 5.17 -9.10
CA ASP A 260 -6.07 6.57 -9.23
C ASP A 260 -5.07 6.71 -10.37
N HIS A 261 -5.31 7.66 -11.28
CA HIS A 261 -4.63 7.71 -12.57
C HIS A 261 -3.21 8.26 -12.49
N LEU A 262 -2.96 9.21 -11.56
CA LEU A 262 -1.64 9.79 -11.39
C LEU A 262 -1.36 10.10 -9.92
N ILE A 263 -0.32 9.45 -9.38
CA ILE A 263 0.17 9.67 -8.02
C ILE A 263 1.67 9.99 -8.09
N VAL A 264 2.11 10.98 -7.33
CA VAL A 264 3.53 11.24 -7.08
C VAL A 264 3.84 10.80 -5.66
N LYS A 265 4.93 10.05 -5.47
CA LYS A 265 5.35 9.59 -4.15
C LYS A 265 6.77 9.97 -3.82
N GLY A 266 7.02 10.16 -2.52
CA GLY A 266 8.33 10.30 -1.95
C GLY A 266 8.43 9.56 -0.62
N ILE A 267 9.55 8.89 -0.36
CA ILE A 267 9.87 8.31 0.94
C ILE A 267 11.22 8.87 1.37
N LEU A 268 11.28 9.40 2.59
CA LEU A 268 12.50 9.86 3.23
C LEU A 268 12.71 9.10 4.53
N GLY A 269 13.66 8.17 4.55
CA GLY A 269 13.98 7.36 5.71
C GLY A 269 15.27 7.78 6.40
N ARG A 270 15.29 7.71 7.73
CA ARG A 270 16.47 7.95 8.54
C ARG A 270 16.68 6.86 9.58
N TYR A 271 17.89 6.29 9.59
CA TYR A 271 18.31 5.29 10.54
C TYR A 271 18.95 5.90 11.79
N PHE A 272 18.52 5.41 12.96
CA PHE A 272 19.08 5.71 14.28
C PHE A 272 19.56 4.41 14.91
N ASP A 273 20.82 4.37 15.31
CA ASP A 273 21.45 3.23 15.96
C ASP A 273 21.66 3.53 17.46
N TRP A 274 21.01 2.75 18.30
CA TRP A 274 21.10 2.86 19.76
C TRP A 274 22.07 1.82 20.36
N GLY A 275 22.54 0.89 19.52
CA GLY A 275 23.38 -0.22 19.94
C GLY A 275 24.85 0.15 20.12
N ARG A 276 25.56 -0.59 20.99
CA ARG A 276 27.00 -0.49 21.14
C ARG A 276 27.80 -1.16 20.01
N GLN A 277 27.16 -1.90 19.14
CA GLN A 277 27.77 -2.52 17.96
C GLN A 277 27.64 -1.56 16.76
N LYS A 278 28.79 -1.07 16.31
CA LYS A 278 28.91 -0.39 15.01
C LYS A 278 28.76 -1.42 13.88
N THR A 279 27.60 -1.98 13.70
CA THR A 279 27.27 -2.69 12.48
C THR A 279 27.03 -1.63 11.42
N PRO A 280 27.71 -1.64 10.29
CA PRO A 280 27.36 -0.74 9.19
C PRO A 280 25.89 -1.00 8.84
N ILE A 281 25.07 0.04 8.84
CA ILE A 281 23.71 -0.01 8.32
C ILE A 281 23.89 -0.30 6.84
N GLN A 282 23.59 -1.51 6.42
CA GLN A 282 23.52 -1.84 5.00
C GLN A 282 22.12 -1.40 4.55
N ALA A 283 22.08 -0.40 3.67
CA ALA A 283 20.96 -0.29 2.75
C ALA A 283 20.72 -1.68 2.12
N PRO A 284 19.47 -2.07 1.77
CA PRO A 284 19.15 -3.43 1.29
C PRO A 284 20.26 -3.91 0.36
N SER A 285 21.03 -4.89 0.85
CA SER A 285 22.35 -5.18 0.30
C SER A 285 22.23 -5.74 -1.11
N VAL A 286 22.67 -4.96 -2.04
CA VAL A 286 23.16 -5.51 -3.30
C VAL A 286 24.50 -6.19 -2.97
N GLN A 287 24.46 -7.47 -2.64
CA GLN A 287 25.61 -8.36 -2.70
C GLN A 287 25.68 -9.04 -4.04
#